data_8b1cc830f4fbaec04a8497068edad715
#
_entry.id   8b1cc830f4fbaec04a8497068edad715
#
_cell.length_a   1.000
_cell.length_b   1.000
_cell.length_c   1.000
_cell.angle_alpha   90.00
_cell.angle_beta   90.00
_cell.angle_gamma   90.00
#
_symmetry.space_group_name_H-M   'P 1'
#
loop_
_entity.id
_entity.type
_entity.pdbx_description
1 polymer ?
#
loop_
_entity_poly.entity_id
_entity_poly.type
_entity_poly.pdbx_seq_one_letter_code
_entity_poly.pdbx_strand_id
1 'polypeptide(L)'
;MSPALQPQSDTVTLEQYEALPEDRRVEVFDGIAYDMASPSQIHQSILLELCTLLNAYIKSKEGDCRVFPAPFDVKISDHPFTIVQPDIMIVCDKNKLDGNRCNGAPDFIIEIVSPGNPADDYIRKAHYYQNYGVREYWIVDPKRRMITVHYFEGNLINVAYSFDATIKVHIFDDLYINFSDIAKLLNI
;
A
#
# COMPACT_ATOMS: atom_id res chain seq x y z
N MET A 1 22.70 6.50 -11.82
CA MET A 1 21.66 7.38 -12.41
C MET A 1 20.92 6.53 -13.43
N SER A 2 19.77 5.99 -13.05
CA SER A 2 18.88 5.32 -14.01
C SER A 2 18.17 6.41 -14.82
N PRO A 3 18.07 6.27 -16.15
CA PRO A 3 17.39 7.25 -16.97
C PRO A 3 15.90 7.25 -16.61
N ALA A 4 15.37 8.45 -16.37
CA ALA A 4 13.93 8.66 -16.28
C ALA A 4 13.31 8.19 -17.61
N LEU A 5 12.36 7.24 -17.53
CA LEU A 5 11.60 6.79 -18.68
C LEU A 5 10.84 8.00 -19.25
N GLN A 6 11.05 8.27 -20.54
CA GLN A 6 10.23 9.23 -21.28
C GLN A 6 8.81 8.67 -21.37
N PRO A 7 7.77 9.48 -21.21
CA PRO A 7 6.40 9.03 -21.34
C PRO A 7 6.19 8.48 -22.78
N GLN A 8 5.85 7.21 -22.88
CA GLN A 8 5.34 6.65 -24.13
C GLN A 8 3.98 7.30 -24.40
N SER A 9 3.74 7.70 -25.63
CA SER A 9 2.57 8.46 -26.07
C SER A 9 1.26 7.68 -26.03
N ASP A 10 1.29 6.38 -25.70
CA ASP A 10 0.11 5.52 -25.65
C ASP A 10 -0.17 5.08 -24.21
N THR A 11 -1.37 5.38 -23.73
CA THR A 11 -1.84 4.95 -22.41
C THR A 11 -2.00 3.43 -22.36
N VAL A 12 -1.44 2.80 -21.33
CA VAL A 12 -1.57 1.36 -21.07
C VAL A 12 -3.03 1.02 -20.74
N THR A 13 -3.57 0.00 -21.41
CA THR A 13 -4.88 -0.59 -21.10
C THR A 13 -4.73 -1.81 -20.19
N LEU A 14 -5.84 -2.29 -19.63
CA LEU A 14 -5.85 -3.53 -18.84
C LEU A 14 -5.31 -4.73 -19.66
N GLU A 15 -5.72 -4.86 -20.91
CA GLU A 15 -5.25 -5.93 -21.79
C GLU A 15 -3.72 -5.88 -22.03
N GLN A 16 -3.19 -4.68 -22.21
CA GLN A 16 -1.73 -4.49 -22.36
C GLN A 16 -0.99 -4.76 -21.04
N TYR A 17 -1.59 -4.42 -19.90
CA TYR A 17 -1.04 -4.74 -18.58
C TYR A 17 -0.99 -6.26 -18.35
N GLU A 18 -2.07 -6.97 -18.64
CA GLU A 18 -2.16 -8.44 -18.52
C GLU A 18 -1.24 -9.20 -19.50
N ALA A 19 -0.86 -8.57 -20.61
CA ALA A 19 0.09 -9.12 -21.56
C ALA A 19 1.57 -8.89 -21.20
N LEU A 20 1.86 -8.18 -20.10
CA LEU A 20 3.25 -7.99 -19.65
C LEU A 20 3.89 -9.32 -19.23
N PRO A 21 5.21 -9.48 -19.42
CA PRO A 21 5.92 -10.64 -18.89
C PRO A 21 5.73 -10.80 -17.39
N GLU A 22 5.58 -12.04 -16.90
CA GLU A 22 5.31 -12.35 -15.48
C GLU A 22 6.41 -11.84 -14.52
N ASP A 23 7.63 -11.68 -15.01
CA ASP A 23 8.77 -11.17 -14.25
C ASP A 23 8.83 -9.63 -14.20
N ARG A 24 7.98 -8.95 -14.98
CA ARG A 24 7.93 -7.49 -15.02
C ARG A 24 6.84 -6.97 -14.08
N ARG A 25 7.26 -6.33 -12.99
CA ARG A 25 6.35 -5.67 -12.04
C ARG A 25 6.24 -4.19 -12.36
N VAL A 26 5.02 -3.73 -12.61
CA VAL A 26 4.71 -2.32 -12.90
C VAL A 26 3.46 -1.88 -12.13
N GLU A 27 3.41 -0.61 -11.79
CA GLU A 27 2.18 0.08 -11.43
C GLU A 27 1.78 0.99 -12.59
N VAL A 28 0.49 1.18 -12.79
CA VAL A 28 -0.04 2.08 -13.82
C VAL A 28 -0.86 3.16 -13.15
N PHE A 29 -0.51 4.42 -13.39
CA PHE A 29 -1.28 5.58 -12.95
C PHE A 29 -1.73 6.36 -14.18
N ASP A 30 -3.03 6.56 -14.33
CA ASP A 30 -3.65 7.27 -15.47
C ASP A 30 -3.15 6.76 -16.83
N GLY A 31 -2.99 5.45 -16.95
CA GLY A 31 -2.47 4.80 -18.16
C GLY A 31 -0.96 4.87 -18.35
N ILE A 32 -0.20 5.46 -17.43
CA ILE A 32 1.26 5.54 -17.50
C ILE A 32 1.88 4.46 -16.63
N ALA A 33 2.70 3.58 -17.21
CA ALA A 33 3.38 2.51 -16.50
C ALA A 33 4.67 2.97 -15.82
N TYR A 34 4.87 2.50 -14.59
CA TYR A 34 6.06 2.74 -13.76
C TYR A 34 6.64 1.41 -13.29
N ASP A 35 7.89 1.13 -13.64
CA ASP A 35 8.56 -0.09 -13.18
C ASP A 35 8.82 -0.03 -11.67
N MET A 36 8.53 -1.13 -10.98
CA MET A 36 8.76 -1.28 -9.55
C MET A 36 10.18 -1.80 -9.27
N ALA A 37 10.82 -1.24 -8.26
CA ALA A 37 12.12 -1.71 -7.78
C ALA A 37 11.98 -2.94 -6.87
N SER A 38 13.03 -3.76 -6.79
CA SER A 38 13.08 -4.83 -5.79
C SER A 38 13.18 -4.26 -4.39
N PRO A 39 12.43 -4.81 -3.42
CA PRO A 39 12.44 -4.33 -2.05
C PRO A 39 13.75 -4.69 -1.32
N SER A 40 14.10 -3.90 -0.31
CA SER A 40 15.23 -4.20 0.58
C SER A 40 14.88 -5.23 1.65
N GLN A 41 15.89 -5.81 2.31
CA GLN A 41 15.69 -6.72 3.44
C GLN A 41 14.83 -6.08 4.54
N ILE A 42 15.13 -4.84 4.93
CA ILE A 42 14.39 -4.16 6.00
C ILE A 42 12.93 -3.92 5.61
N HIS A 43 12.67 -3.57 4.35
CA HIS A 43 11.33 -3.44 3.82
C HIS A 43 10.54 -4.75 3.99
N GLN A 44 11.10 -5.88 3.56
CA GLN A 44 10.45 -7.19 3.67
C GLN A 44 10.24 -7.63 5.12
N SER A 45 11.18 -7.30 6.01
CA SER A 45 11.04 -7.61 7.43
C SER A 45 9.90 -6.83 8.07
N ILE A 46 9.79 -5.53 7.81
CA ILE A 46 8.66 -4.71 8.28
C ILE A 46 7.34 -5.21 7.70
N LEU A 47 7.31 -5.52 6.40
CA LEU A 47 6.13 -6.06 5.73
C LEU A 47 5.62 -7.33 6.43
N LEU A 48 6.51 -8.27 6.70
CA LEU A 48 6.15 -9.53 7.35
C LEU A 48 5.58 -9.31 8.77
N GLU A 49 6.20 -8.45 9.57
CA GLU A 49 5.72 -8.15 10.93
C GLU A 49 4.32 -7.49 10.90
N LEU A 50 4.14 -6.47 10.05
CA LEU A 50 2.85 -5.80 9.90
C LEU A 50 1.76 -6.74 9.39
N CYS A 51 2.04 -7.55 8.38
CA CYS A 51 1.10 -8.57 7.89
C CYS A 51 0.72 -9.57 8.98
N THR A 52 1.69 -10.00 9.80
CA THR A 52 1.46 -10.95 10.89
C THR A 52 0.52 -10.36 11.93
N LEU A 53 0.77 -9.13 12.39
CA LEU A 53 -0.06 -8.43 13.36
C LEU A 53 -1.49 -8.20 12.84
N LEU A 54 -1.62 -7.66 11.62
CA LEU A 54 -2.91 -7.38 11.00
C LEU A 54 -3.72 -8.66 10.78
N ASN A 55 -3.10 -9.72 10.27
CA ASN A 55 -3.78 -10.98 10.03
C ASN A 55 -4.20 -11.69 11.32
N ALA A 56 -3.37 -11.64 12.37
CA ALA A 56 -3.72 -12.17 13.68
C ALA A 56 -4.94 -11.44 14.27
N TYR A 57 -4.94 -10.11 14.19
CA TYR A 57 -6.07 -9.31 14.66
C TYR A 57 -7.36 -9.65 13.88
N ILE A 58 -7.34 -9.63 12.54
CA ILE A 58 -8.52 -9.90 11.71
C ILE A 58 -9.08 -11.30 12.00
N LYS A 59 -8.21 -12.32 12.12
CA LYS A 59 -8.64 -13.67 12.48
C LYS A 59 -9.31 -13.74 13.86
N SER A 60 -8.86 -12.93 14.82
CA SER A 60 -9.46 -12.88 16.16
C SER A 60 -10.87 -12.27 16.20
N LYS A 61 -11.22 -11.49 15.16
CA LYS A 61 -12.52 -10.79 15.09
C LYS A 61 -13.59 -11.57 14.30
N GLU A 62 -13.23 -12.69 13.69
CA GLU A 62 -14.14 -13.52 12.88
C GLU A 62 -14.87 -12.73 11.77
N GLY A 63 -14.29 -11.59 11.34
CA GLY A 63 -14.86 -10.70 10.33
C GLY A 63 -14.53 -11.09 8.88
N ASP A 64 -15.14 -10.39 7.92
CA ASP A 64 -14.96 -10.65 6.49
C ASP A 64 -13.67 -10.06 5.90
N CYS A 65 -13.00 -9.16 6.63
CA CYS A 65 -11.77 -8.53 6.17
C CYS A 65 -10.65 -9.55 5.88
N ARG A 66 -9.81 -9.24 4.91
CA ARG A 66 -8.62 -10.04 4.53
C ARG A 66 -7.42 -9.14 4.34
N VAL A 67 -6.24 -9.65 4.75
CA VAL A 67 -4.95 -8.99 4.51
C VAL A 67 -4.30 -9.61 3.28
N PHE A 68 -3.78 -8.77 2.40
CA PHE A 68 -3.01 -9.19 1.24
C PHE A 68 -1.68 -8.42 1.22
N PRO A 69 -0.53 -9.12 1.23
CA PRO A 69 0.76 -8.52 0.92
C PRO A 69 1.00 -8.46 -0.59
N ALA A 70 1.88 -7.58 -1.03
CA ALA A 70 2.40 -7.60 -2.40
C ALA A 70 3.11 -8.93 -2.72
N PRO A 71 3.10 -9.38 -4.01
CA PRO A 71 2.39 -8.78 -5.13
C PRO A 71 0.91 -9.18 -5.17
N PHE A 72 0.02 -8.22 -5.18
CA PHE A 72 -1.40 -8.44 -5.45
C PHE A 72 -2.00 -7.16 -6.02
N ASP A 73 -2.64 -7.30 -7.19
CA ASP A 73 -3.12 -6.16 -7.95
C ASP A 73 -4.34 -5.51 -7.33
N VAL A 74 -4.37 -4.19 -7.36
CA VAL A 74 -5.53 -3.36 -7.07
C VAL A 74 -5.86 -2.53 -8.31
N LYS A 75 -6.89 -2.91 -9.05
CA LYS A 75 -7.42 -2.09 -10.13
C LYS A 75 -8.33 -1.02 -9.52
N ILE A 76 -7.76 0.16 -9.31
CA ILE A 76 -8.42 1.24 -8.56
C ILE A 76 -9.39 2.03 -9.46
N SER A 77 -9.09 2.12 -10.77
CA SER A 77 -9.91 2.81 -11.78
C SER A 77 -9.77 2.18 -13.15
N ASP A 78 -10.87 2.18 -13.92
CA ASP A 78 -10.87 1.81 -15.33
C ASP A 78 -10.61 3.03 -16.25
N HIS A 79 -11.05 4.22 -15.84
CA HIS A 79 -10.92 5.45 -16.63
C HIS A 79 -10.66 6.67 -15.74
N PRO A 80 -9.44 7.23 -15.76
CA PRO A 80 -8.24 6.71 -16.42
C PRO A 80 -7.77 5.40 -15.79
N PHE A 81 -7.20 4.49 -16.60
CA PHE A 81 -6.77 3.18 -16.12
C PHE A 81 -5.66 3.32 -15.08
N THR A 82 -5.94 2.79 -13.89
CA THR A 82 -5.01 2.82 -12.77
C THR A 82 -5.03 1.48 -12.04
N ILE A 83 -3.87 0.83 -11.98
CA ILE A 83 -3.64 -0.42 -11.26
C ILE A 83 -2.34 -0.33 -10.49
N VAL A 84 -2.39 -0.70 -9.20
CA VAL A 84 -1.27 -0.59 -8.26
C VAL A 84 -1.06 -1.89 -7.51
N GLN A 85 0.12 -2.07 -6.90
CA GLN A 85 0.45 -3.22 -6.05
C GLN A 85 0.91 -2.74 -4.67
N PRO A 86 -0.01 -2.35 -3.78
CA PRO A 86 0.37 -1.89 -2.45
C PRO A 86 1.14 -2.94 -1.67
N ASP A 87 2.11 -2.52 -0.87
CA ASP A 87 2.90 -3.44 -0.04
C ASP A 87 2.04 -4.29 0.87
N ILE A 88 1.05 -3.67 1.53
CA ILE A 88 0.04 -4.37 2.35
C ILE A 88 -1.31 -3.69 2.15
N MET A 89 -2.36 -4.48 1.99
CA MET A 89 -3.72 -3.95 2.00
C MET A 89 -4.68 -4.82 2.80
N ILE A 90 -5.75 -4.19 3.28
CA ILE A 90 -6.91 -4.86 3.87
C ILE A 90 -8.13 -4.57 3.02
N VAL A 91 -8.85 -5.64 2.66
CA VAL A 91 -10.12 -5.60 1.94
C VAL A 91 -11.19 -6.22 2.80
N CYS A 92 -12.25 -5.46 3.15
CA CYS A 92 -13.37 -5.91 3.97
C CYS A 92 -14.60 -6.29 3.13
N ASP A 93 -14.74 -5.74 1.93
CA ASP A 93 -15.77 -6.14 0.98
C ASP A 93 -15.23 -7.23 0.03
N LYS A 94 -15.61 -8.48 0.30
CA LYS A 94 -15.21 -9.63 -0.52
C LYS A 94 -15.68 -9.57 -1.98
N ASN A 95 -16.70 -8.77 -2.29
CA ASN A 95 -17.18 -8.61 -3.66
C ASN A 95 -16.20 -7.84 -4.56
N LYS A 96 -15.24 -7.14 -3.96
CA LYS A 96 -14.12 -6.50 -4.68
C LYS A 96 -13.07 -7.51 -5.17
N LEU A 97 -13.08 -8.74 -4.66
CA LEU A 97 -12.08 -9.77 -4.96
C LEU A 97 -12.63 -10.72 -6.04
N ASP A 98 -11.95 -10.79 -7.19
CA ASP A 98 -12.33 -11.66 -8.31
C ASP A 98 -11.49 -12.95 -8.42
N GLY A 99 -10.56 -13.14 -7.48
CA GLY A 99 -9.61 -14.26 -7.45
C GLY A 99 -8.23 -13.91 -8.01
N ASN A 100 -8.14 -12.87 -8.86
CA ASN A 100 -6.87 -12.42 -9.45
C ASN A 100 -6.43 -11.07 -8.87
N ARG A 101 -7.38 -10.21 -8.52
CA ARG A 101 -7.10 -8.83 -8.06
C ARG A 101 -8.22 -8.29 -7.16
N CYS A 102 -7.95 -7.13 -6.57
CA CYS A 102 -8.96 -6.29 -5.95
C CYS A 102 -9.47 -5.27 -6.99
N ASN A 103 -10.78 -5.20 -7.19
CA ASN A 103 -11.45 -4.23 -8.05
C ASN A 103 -12.05 -3.10 -7.21
N GLY A 104 -11.48 -1.91 -7.33
CA GLY A 104 -11.78 -0.75 -6.49
C GLY A 104 -10.86 -0.62 -5.29
N ALA A 105 -11.07 0.43 -4.50
CA ALA A 105 -10.20 0.78 -3.38
C ALA A 105 -10.28 -0.23 -2.22
N PRO A 106 -9.15 -0.72 -1.69
CA PRO A 106 -9.08 -1.39 -0.40
C PRO A 106 -9.52 -0.47 0.74
N ASP A 107 -9.86 -1.05 1.90
CA ASP A 107 -10.21 -0.27 3.08
C ASP A 107 -8.97 0.37 3.74
N PHE A 108 -7.86 -0.35 3.76
CA PHE A 108 -6.60 0.10 4.35
C PHE A 108 -5.42 -0.28 3.47
N ILE A 109 -4.46 0.63 3.34
CA ILE A 109 -3.21 0.41 2.59
C ILE A 109 -2.03 0.83 3.47
N ILE A 110 -0.96 0.05 3.42
CA ILE A 110 0.37 0.44 3.94
C ILE A 110 1.38 0.35 2.79
N GLU A 111 2.15 1.41 2.60
CA GLU A 111 3.34 1.43 1.75
C GLU A 111 4.59 1.59 2.61
N ILE A 112 5.61 0.77 2.35
CA ILE A 112 6.89 0.84 3.04
C ILE A 112 7.89 1.45 2.09
N VAL A 113 8.38 2.64 2.42
CA VAL A 113 9.21 3.47 1.54
C VAL A 113 10.49 2.74 1.15
N SER A 114 10.68 2.56 -0.15
CA SER A 114 11.93 2.10 -0.75
C SER A 114 12.86 3.28 -1.07
N PRO A 115 14.19 3.09 -1.06
CA PRO A 115 15.14 4.20 -1.27
C PRO A 115 15.03 4.89 -2.64
N GLY A 116 14.36 4.29 -3.62
CA GLY A 116 14.36 4.73 -5.02
C GLY A 116 13.53 5.98 -5.29
N ASN A 117 12.28 6.04 -4.83
CA ASN A 117 11.39 7.17 -5.13
C ASN A 117 10.36 7.44 -4.01
N PRO A 118 10.79 7.97 -2.86
CA PRO A 118 9.87 8.23 -1.75
C PRO A 118 8.78 9.26 -2.07
N ALA A 119 8.97 10.13 -3.07
CA ALA A 119 7.97 11.13 -3.44
C ALA A 119 6.69 10.49 -4.00
N ASP A 120 6.78 9.32 -4.62
CA ASP A 120 5.61 8.61 -5.14
C ASP A 120 4.66 8.20 -4.01
N ASP A 121 5.18 7.62 -2.93
CA ASP A 121 4.37 7.19 -1.80
C ASP A 121 3.77 8.38 -1.04
N TYR A 122 4.56 9.44 -0.81
CA TYR A 122 4.13 10.59 -0.02
C TYR A 122 3.14 11.52 -0.74
N ILE A 123 3.21 11.62 -2.06
CA ILE A 123 2.42 12.61 -2.81
C ILE A 123 1.46 11.93 -3.78
N ARG A 124 1.98 11.13 -4.71
CA ARG A 124 1.16 10.54 -5.78
C ARG A 124 0.17 9.54 -5.22
N LYS A 125 0.65 8.50 -4.54
CA LYS A 125 -0.21 7.44 -4.00
C LYS A 125 -1.21 7.98 -2.98
N ALA A 126 -0.79 8.91 -2.08
CA ALA A 126 -1.72 9.54 -1.14
C ALA A 126 -2.88 10.24 -1.84
N HIS A 127 -2.60 10.98 -2.94
CA HIS A 127 -3.64 11.64 -3.74
C HIS A 127 -4.60 10.63 -4.39
N TYR A 128 -4.05 9.57 -5.02
CA TYR A 128 -4.88 8.53 -5.64
C TYR A 128 -5.73 7.80 -4.61
N TYR A 129 -5.14 7.32 -3.53
CA TYR A 129 -5.85 6.57 -2.50
C TYR A 129 -6.97 7.37 -1.86
N GLN A 130 -6.73 8.65 -1.58
CA GLN A 130 -7.77 9.56 -1.08
C GLN A 130 -8.94 9.73 -2.07
N ASN A 131 -8.63 9.98 -3.34
CA ASN A 131 -9.65 10.28 -4.34
C ASN A 131 -10.48 9.06 -4.76
N TYR A 132 -9.90 7.86 -4.66
CA TYR A 132 -10.59 6.64 -5.05
C TYR A 132 -11.26 5.88 -3.90
N GLY A 133 -11.21 6.42 -2.67
CA GLY A 133 -12.01 5.94 -1.55
C GLY A 133 -11.33 4.90 -0.66
N VAL A 134 -10.00 4.86 -0.64
CA VAL A 134 -9.26 4.22 0.46
C VAL A 134 -9.61 4.95 1.75
N ARG A 135 -9.93 4.21 2.82
CA ARG A 135 -10.35 4.81 4.09
C ARG A 135 -9.17 5.27 4.94
N GLU A 136 -8.09 4.49 4.93
CA GLU A 136 -6.87 4.79 5.68
C GLU A 136 -5.61 4.36 4.90
N TYR A 137 -4.58 5.20 4.92
CA TYR A 137 -3.32 4.97 4.24
C TYR A 137 -2.13 5.31 5.13
N TRP A 138 -1.21 4.38 5.28
CA TRP A 138 0.02 4.57 6.04
C TRP A 138 1.25 4.51 5.15
N ILE A 139 2.18 5.43 5.43
CA ILE A 139 3.51 5.45 4.80
C ILE A 139 4.53 5.16 5.89
N VAL A 140 5.18 4.00 5.81
CA VAL A 140 6.22 3.59 6.76
C VAL A 140 7.58 3.85 6.13
N ASP A 141 8.34 4.81 6.68
CA ASP A 141 9.68 5.17 6.22
C ASP A 141 10.75 4.67 7.20
N PRO A 142 11.39 3.53 6.90
CA PRO A 142 12.41 2.96 7.78
C PRO A 142 13.65 3.84 7.93
N LYS A 143 14.02 4.57 6.86
CA LYS A 143 15.20 5.44 6.85
C LYS A 143 15.01 6.65 7.75
N ARG A 144 13.80 7.24 7.73
CA ARG A 144 13.46 8.38 8.58
C ARG A 144 12.95 7.96 9.96
N ARG A 145 12.67 6.67 10.15
CA ARG A 145 12.02 6.11 11.34
C ARG A 145 10.70 6.82 11.66
N MET A 146 9.88 6.99 10.63
CA MET A 146 8.61 7.72 10.71
C MET A 146 7.49 6.92 10.05
N ILE A 147 6.29 7.08 10.59
CA ILE A 147 5.05 6.59 10.02
C ILE A 147 4.14 7.79 9.78
N THR A 148 3.73 8.01 8.52
CA THR A 148 2.71 9.00 8.20
C THR A 148 1.37 8.30 8.05
N VAL A 149 0.39 8.73 8.84
CA VAL A 149 -0.97 8.20 8.84
C VAL A 149 -1.89 9.19 8.15
N HIS A 150 -2.55 8.75 7.10
CA HIS A 150 -3.66 9.45 6.46
C HIS A 150 -4.94 8.67 6.73
N TYR A 151 -5.85 9.22 7.51
CA TYR A 151 -7.20 8.70 7.69
C TYR A 151 -8.18 9.64 6.96
N PHE A 152 -8.85 9.12 5.94
CA PHE A 152 -9.62 9.92 4.99
C PHE A 152 -11.11 10.00 5.34
N GLU A 153 -11.58 9.28 6.33
CA GLU A 153 -12.96 9.35 6.80
C GLU A 153 -13.14 10.37 7.92
N GLY A 154 -14.33 10.96 8.00
CA GLY A 154 -14.72 11.89 9.08
C GLY A 154 -13.84 13.13 9.16
N ASN A 155 -13.23 13.36 10.30
CA ASN A 155 -12.23 14.41 10.48
C ASN A 155 -10.90 13.90 9.92
N LEU A 156 -10.51 14.35 8.75
CA LEU A 156 -9.25 13.98 8.08
C LEU A 156 -8.07 14.05 9.05
N ILE A 157 -7.40 12.92 9.27
CA ILE A 157 -6.18 12.83 10.06
C ILE A 157 -5.00 12.74 9.10
N ASN A 158 -4.01 13.60 9.30
CA ASN A 158 -2.73 13.55 8.61
C ASN A 158 -1.65 13.82 9.66
N VAL A 159 -1.11 12.76 10.24
CA VAL A 159 -0.17 12.84 11.38
C VAL A 159 1.04 11.97 11.12
N ALA A 160 2.21 12.51 11.43
CA ALA A 160 3.47 11.76 11.42
C ALA A 160 3.84 11.31 12.84
N TYR A 161 4.20 10.04 12.97
CA TYR A 161 4.64 9.41 14.20
C TYR A 161 6.09 8.91 14.08
N SER A 162 6.81 8.86 15.20
CA SER A 162 8.08 8.14 15.26
C SER A 162 7.89 6.64 15.42
N PHE A 163 8.94 5.85 15.21
CA PHE A 163 8.92 4.40 15.48
C PHE A 163 8.80 4.03 16.97
N ASP A 164 8.75 5.02 17.88
CA ASP A 164 8.50 4.77 19.30
C ASP A 164 7.01 4.82 19.66
N ALA A 165 6.15 5.14 18.70
CA ALA A 165 4.72 5.34 18.93
C ALA A 165 3.93 4.03 18.89
N THR A 166 2.83 4.03 19.63
CA THR A 166 1.71 3.10 19.43
C THR A 166 0.63 3.82 18.63
N ILE A 167 0.29 3.32 17.47
CA ILE A 167 -0.57 3.99 16.49
C ILE A 167 -1.87 3.22 16.34
N LYS A 168 -3.00 3.93 16.43
CA LYS A 168 -4.32 3.37 16.18
C LYS A 168 -4.51 3.15 14.67
N VAL A 169 -5.01 1.97 14.29
CA VAL A 169 -5.57 1.72 12.95
C VAL A 169 -7.03 2.17 12.97
N HIS A 170 -7.34 3.29 12.33
CA HIS A 170 -8.60 4.01 12.53
C HIS A 170 -9.81 3.30 11.92
N ILE A 171 -9.62 2.46 10.87
CA ILE A 171 -10.71 1.65 10.32
C ILE A 171 -11.21 0.57 11.27
N PHE A 172 -10.52 0.34 12.40
CA PHE A 172 -10.92 -0.58 13.45
C PHE A 172 -11.05 0.13 14.81
N ASP A 173 -11.93 -0.35 15.66
CA ASP A 173 -12.21 0.29 16.93
C ASP A 173 -11.08 0.15 17.95
N ASP A 174 -10.44 -1.02 17.99
CA ASP A 174 -9.54 -1.45 19.06
C ASP A 174 -8.18 -2.01 18.57
N LEU A 175 -7.81 -1.75 17.32
CA LEU A 175 -6.50 -2.14 16.79
C LEU A 175 -5.49 -1.02 16.97
N TYR A 176 -4.39 -1.35 17.66
CA TYR A 176 -3.22 -0.49 17.81
C TYR A 176 -1.96 -1.26 17.43
N ILE A 177 -1.04 -0.62 16.72
CA ILE A 177 0.25 -1.17 16.35
C ILE A 177 1.35 -0.44 17.12
N ASN A 178 2.11 -1.19 17.91
CA ASN A 178 3.27 -0.65 18.64
C ASN A 178 4.52 -0.79 17.76
N PHE A 179 4.94 0.30 17.13
CA PHE A 179 6.12 0.31 16.27
C PHE A 179 7.43 0.14 17.01
N SER A 180 7.49 0.47 18.31
CA SER A 180 8.70 0.23 19.10
C SER A 180 9.04 -1.25 19.23
N ASP A 181 8.04 -2.12 19.23
CA ASP A 181 8.27 -3.58 19.29
C ASP A 181 8.80 -4.09 17.94
N ILE A 182 8.27 -3.59 16.82
CA ILE A 182 8.78 -3.89 15.47
C ILE A 182 10.23 -3.41 15.35
N ALA A 183 10.52 -2.16 15.76
CA ALA A 183 11.86 -1.59 15.70
C ALA A 183 12.88 -2.38 16.53
N LYS A 184 12.51 -2.80 17.75
CA LYS A 184 13.35 -3.66 18.61
C LYS A 184 13.62 -5.01 17.98
N LEU A 185 12.57 -5.68 17.46
CA LEU A 185 12.67 -6.99 16.83
C LEU A 185 13.62 -6.96 15.62
N LEU A 186 13.58 -5.90 14.84
CA LEU A 186 14.37 -5.71 13.64
C LEU A 186 15.72 -5.02 13.86
N ASN A 187 16.03 -4.62 15.10
CA ASN A 187 17.24 -3.87 15.46
C ASN A 187 17.43 -2.58 14.65
N ILE A 188 16.38 -1.83 14.46
CA ILE A 188 16.35 -0.55 13.72
C ILE A 188 15.87 0.61 14.57
#